data_1a294e841659cd26031a9ec4caacd9f9
#
_entry.id   1a294e841659cd26031a9ec4caacd9f9
#
_cell.length_a   1.000
_cell.length_b   1.000
_cell.length_c   1.000
_cell.angle_alpha   90.00
_cell.angle_beta   90.00
_cell.angle_gamma   90.00
#
_symmetry.space_group_name_H-M   'P 1'
#
loop_
_entity.id
_entity.type
_entity.pdbx_description
1 polymer ?
#
loop_
_entity_poly.entity_id
_entity_poly.type
_entity_poly.pdbx_seq_one_letter_code
_entity_poly.pdbx_strand_id
1 'polypeptide(L)'
;MADTQYGLLVDYTYFSGNHAAEIGCKEELGLPLEQFGIKEVEVGPFRKGEGDTGDAWEWFYIPCPTSIFSEHWGAGGDKAGQRPVAVQVEESHSMYYGPLDEMYAKMQEFDRPTVLFRL
;
A
#
# COMPACT_ATOMS: atom_id res chain seq x y z
N MET A 1 27.54 -8.53 -2.40
CA MET A 1 26.67 -8.00 -1.35
C MET A 1 25.22 -8.19 -1.75
N ALA A 2 24.38 -8.52 -0.80
CA ALA A 2 22.95 -8.61 -1.07
C ALA A 2 22.38 -7.22 -1.25
N ASP A 3 21.42 -7.08 -2.19
CA ASP A 3 20.71 -5.83 -2.37
C ASP A 3 19.87 -5.50 -1.14
N THR A 4 19.70 -4.20 -0.90
CA THR A 4 18.81 -3.75 0.17
C THR A 4 17.38 -4.21 -0.12
N GLN A 5 16.73 -4.79 0.86
CA GLN A 5 15.32 -5.17 0.76
C GLN A 5 14.44 -3.97 1.09
N TYR A 6 13.37 -3.82 0.35
CA TYR A 6 12.44 -2.71 0.50
C TYR A 6 11.04 -3.20 0.86
N GLY A 7 10.29 -2.36 1.51
CA GLY A 7 8.93 -2.65 1.92
C GLY A 7 7.98 -1.50 1.64
N LEU A 8 6.71 -1.84 1.48
CA LEU A 8 5.62 -0.88 1.38
C LEU A 8 4.74 -1.07 2.62
N LEU A 9 4.69 -0.05 3.46
CA LEU A 9 3.89 -0.06 4.69
C LEU A 9 2.62 0.72 4.45
N VAL A 10 1.48 0.12 4.79
CA VAL A 10 0.17 0.74 4.60
C VAL A 10 -0.60 0.75 5.90
N ASP A 11 -1.08 1.94 6.28
CA ASP A 11 -2.05 2.10 7.37
C ASP A 11 -3.44 2.12 6.74
N TYR A 12 -4.04 0.95 6.59
CA TYR A 12 -5.29 0.82 5.85
C TYR A 12 -6.50 1.37 6.59
N THR A 13 -6.37 1.73 7.87
CA THR A 13 -7.48 2.35 8.60
C THR A 13 -7.77 3.76 8.12
N TYR A 14 -6.78 4.43 7.53
CA TYR A 14 -6.94 5.79 6.99
C TYR A 14 -6.90 5.85 5.48
N PHE A 15 -6.74 4.71 4.81
CA PHE A 15 -6.69 4.69 3.36
C PHE A 15 -8.10 4.91 2.80
N SER A 16 -8.22 5.90 1.92
CA SER A 16 -9.54 6.37 1.47
C SER A 16 -10.17 5.56 0.34
N GLY A 17 -9.38 4.76 -0.36
CA GLY A 17 -9.89 3.98 -1.49
C GLY A 17 -10.24 4.81 -2.72
N ASN A 18 -9.61 5.97 -2.90
CA ASN A 18 -9.90 6.86 -4.02
C ASN A 18 -9.12 6.54 -5.29
N HIS A 19 -8.36 5.45 -5.29
CA HIS A 19 -7.55 4.96 -6.42
C HIS A 19 -6.40 5.89 -6.83
N ALA A 20 -6.06 6.89 -6.02
CA ALA A 20 -4.98 7.82 -6.36
C ALA A 20 -3.63 7.10 -6.51
N ALA A 21 -3.32 6.19 -5.59
CA ALA A 21 -2.08 5.42 -5.63
C ALA A 21 -2.03 4.50 -6.85
N GLU A 22 -3.14 3.88 -7.18
CA GLU A 22 -3.28 2.99 -8.35
C GLU A 22 -3.03 3.76 -9.64
N ILE A 23 -3.66 4.91 -9.80
CA ILE A 23 -3.52 5.76 -10.97
C ILE A 23 -2.11 6.35 -11.06
N GLY A 24 -1.58 6.84 -9.95
CA GLY A 24 -0.24 7.42 -9.90
C GLY A 24 0.83 6.43 -10.34
N CYS A 25 0.71 5.18 -9.91
CA CYS A 25 1.65 4.14 -10.31
C CYS A 25 1.53 3.80 -11.78
N LYS A 26 0.30 3.74 -12.32
CA LYS A 26 0.09 3.50 -13.74
C LYS A 26 0.71 4.59 -14.60
N GLU A 27 0.57 5.84 -14.20
CA GLU A 27 1.15 6.96 -14.94
C GLU A 27 2.67 6.96 -14.87
N GLU A 28 3.23 6.69 -13.71
CA GLU A 28 4.69 6.68 -13.54
C GLU A 28 5.36 5.60 -14.39
N LEU A 29 4.75 4.43 -14.47
CA LEU A 29 5.30 3.29 -15.22
C LEU A 29 4.79 3.21 -16.66
N GLY A 30 3.82 4.03 -17.04
CA GLY A 30 3.24 3.98 -18.38
C GLY A 30 2.52 2.67 -18.68
N LEU A 31 1.80 2.13 -17.71
CA LEU A 31 1.17 0.81 -17.83
C LEU A 31 -0.11 0.87 -18.66
N PRO A 32 -0.40 -0.19 -19.46
CA PRO A 32 -1.67 -0.30 -20.17
C PRO A 32 -2.83 -0.53 -19.20
N LEU A 33 -4.05 -0.46 -19.73
CA LEU A 33 -5.27 -0.45 -18.94
C LEU A 33 -5.41 -1.67 -18.02
N GLU A 34 -5.00 -2.83 -18.49
CA GLU A 34 -5.16 -4.11 -17.77
C GLU A 34 -4.01 -4.43 -16.81
N GLN A 35 -2.98 -3.57 -16.73
CA GLN A 35 -1.84 -3.80 -15.84
C GLN A 35 -1.81 -2.77 -14.72
N PHE A 36 -1.47 -3.24 -13.52
CA PHE A 36 -1.39 -2.40 -12.33
C PHE A 36 -0.06 -2.63 -11.60
N GLY A 37 0.61 -1.54 -11.21
CA GLY A 37 1.73 -1.64 -10.28
C GLY A 37 1.21 -1.82 -8.87
N ILE A 38 0.23 -1.00 -8.48
CA ILE A 38 -0.49 -1.14 -7.22
C ILE A 38 -1.98 -1.31 -7.56
N LYS A 39 -2.60 -2.30 -6.95
CA LYS A 39 -4.03 -2.53 -7.10
C LYS A 39 -4.72 -2.36 -5.76
N GLU A 40 -5.67 -1.45 -5.68
CA GLU A 40 -6.47 -1.27 -4.48
C GLU A 40 -7.48 -2.39 -4.36
N VAL A 41 -7.43 -3.12 -3.26
CA VAL A 41 -8.30 -4.27 -2.99
C VAL A 41 -9.28 -3.87 -1.90
N GLU A 42 -10.57 -4.10 -2.16
CA GLU A 42 -11.62 -3.90 -1.19
C GLU A 42 -11.75 -5.14 -0.32
N VAL A 43 -11.62 -4.96 0.99
CA VAL A 43 -11.74 -6.03 1.96
C VAL A 43 -12.98 -5.78 2.81
N GLY A 44 -13.89 -6.73 2.83
CA GLY A 44 -15.15 -6.60 3.54
C GLY A 44 -16.30 -7.12 2.70
N PRO A 45 -17.56 -6.84 3.11
CA PRO A 45 -17.93 -6.02 4.26
C PRO A 45 -17.77 -6.75 5.58
N PHE A 46 -17.44 -5.98 6.63
CA PHE A 46 -17.43 -6.49 7.99
C PHE A 46 -18.55 -5.82 8.78
N ARG A 47 -19.25 -6.60 9.56
CA ARG A 47 -20.29 -6.06 10.42
C ARG A 47 -19.65 -5.38 11.62
N LYS A 48 -19.98 -4.12 11.83
CA LYS A 48 -19.45 -3.32 12.91
C LYS A 48 -20.52 -3.17 14.00
N GLY A 49 -20.15 -3.47 15.23
CA GLY A 49 -21.05 -3.38 16.35
C GLY A 49 -21.73 -4.69 16.69
N GLU A 50 -22.42 -4.72 17.81
CA GLU A 50 -23.11 -5.92 18.32
C GLU A 50 -24.60 -5.63 18.57
N GLY A 51 -25.40 -6.68 18.52
CA GLY A 51 -26.82 -6.61 18.82
C GLY A 51 -27.60 -5.83 17.78
N ASP A 52 -28.67 -5.20 18.23
CA ASP A 52 -29.64 -4.54 17.36
C ASP A 52 -29.09 -3.30 16.67
N THR A 53 -27.98 -2.77 17.15
CA THR A 53 -27.34 -1.60 16.53
C THR A 53 -26.24 -1.97 15.56
N GLY A 54 -26.04 -3.25 15.32
CA GLY A 54 -24.95 -3.76 14.51
C GLY A 54 -25.21 -3.75 13.02
N ASP A 55 -25.95 -2.77 12.52
CA ASP A 55 -26.27 -2.69 11.11
C ASP A 55 -25.25 -1.91 10.30
N ALA A 56 -24.25 -1.34 10.95
CA ALA A 56 -23.19 -0.66 10.25
C ALA A 56 -22.21 -1.66 9.67
N TRP A 57 -21.92 -1.49 8.39
CA TRP A 57 -20.96 -2.32 7.67
C TRP A 57 -19.71 -1.51 7.40
N GLU A 58 -18.54 -2.18 7.45
CA GLU A 58 -17.26 -1.53 7.26
C GLU A 58 -16.47 -2.23 6.18
N TRP A 59 -15.84 -1.44 5.34
CA TRP A 59 -14.93 -1.91 4.29
C TRP A 59 -13.57 -1.27 4.48
N PHE A 60 -12.55 -2.03 4.15
CA PHE A 60 -11.19 -1.49 4.07
C PHE A 60 -10.70 -1.56 2.65
N TYR A 61 -9.90 -0.58 2.25
CA TYR A 61 -9.25 -0.58 0.95
C TYR A 61 -7.76 -0.68 1.19
N ILE A 62 -7.14 -1.71 0.62
CA ILE A 62 -5.72 -1.98 0.82
C ILE A 62 -5.02 -1.89 -0.52
N PRO A 63 -4.06 -0.94 -0.70
CA PRO A 63 -3.29 -0.86 -1.92
C PRO A 63 -2.23 -1.97 -1.91
N CYS A 64 -2.44 -3.00 -2.74
CA CYS A 64 -1.57 -4.16 -2.79
C CYS A 64 -0.58 -4.03 -3.94
N PRO A 65 0.74 -4.07 -3.67
CA PRO A 65 1.72 -4.06 -4.75
C PRO A 65 1.65 -5.37 -5.54
N THR A 66 1.76 -5.25 -6.86
CA THR A 66 1.82 -6.39 -7.75
C THR A 66 3.28 -6.75 -8.04
N SER A 67 3.50 -7.83 -8.83
CA SER A 67 4.85 -8.18 -9.25
C SER A 67 5.49 -7.08 -10.08
N ILE A 68 4.71 -6.30 -10.82
CA ILE A 68 5.22 -5.18 -11.60
C ILE A 68 5.83 -4.12 -10.68
N PHE A 69 5.14 -3.78 -9.59
CA PHE A 69 5.66 -2.84 -8.60
C PHE A 69 6.95 -3.37 -7.97
N SER A 70 6.97 -4.63 -7.59
CA SER A 70 8.14 -5.25 -6.97
C SER A 70 9.35 -5.31 -7.90
N GLU A 71 9.15 -5.48 -9.20
CA GLU A 71 10.23 -5.46 -10.18
C GLU A 71 10.95 -4.13 -10.21
N HIS A 72 10.23 -3.02 -10.05
CA HIS A 72 10.81 -1.69 -10.12
C HIS A 72 11.31 -1.18 -8.77
N TRP A 73 10.57 -1.42 -7.70
CA TRP A 73 10.86 -0.85 -6.38
C TRP A 73 11.42 -1.86 -5.38
N GLY A 74 11.44 -3.14 -5.71
CA GLY A 74 12.04 -4.15 -4.86
C GLY A 74 13.57 -4.16 -4.95
N ALA A 75 14.19 -5.08 -4.24
CA ALA A 75 15.64 -5.22 -4.21
C ALA A 75 16.20 -5.42 -5.63
N GLY A 76 17.16 -4.58 -6.01
CA GLY A 76 17.77 -4.65 -7.33
C GLY A 76 16.95 -4.03 -8.45
N GLY A 77 15.79 -3.46 -8.16
CA GLY A 77 14.96 -2.81 -9.16
C GLY A 77 15.53 -1.46 -9.61
N ASP A 78 15.11 -1.03 -10.79
CA ASP A 78 15.59 0.23 -11.38
C ASP A 78 15.16 1.48 -10.60
N LYS A 79 14.08 1.37 -9.81
CA LYS A 79 13.56 2.46 -8.99
C LYS A 79 13.75 2.21 -7.50
N ALA A 80 14.53 1.19 -7.14
CA ALA A 80 14.75 0.85 -5.73
C ALA A 80 15.33 2.03 -4.96
N GLY A 81 14.73 2.34 -3.82
CA GLY A 81 15.14 3.46 -2.97
C GLY A 81 14.56 4.81 -3.36
N GLN A 82 13.88 4.91 -4.51
CA GLN A 82 13.23 6.15 -4.94
C GLN A 82 11.78 6.15 -4.46
N ARG A 83 11.31 7.29 -4.00
CA ARG A 83 9.94 7.40 -3.52
C ARG A 83 8.94 7.24 -4.67
N PRO A 84 8.04 6.24 -4.60
CA PRO A 84 7.03 6.06 -5.66
C PRO A 84 6.05 7.23 -5.70
N VAL A 85 5.61 7.57 -6.92
CA VAL A 85 4.57 8.60 -7.09
C VAL A 85 3.29 8.19 -6.36
N ALA A 86 2.98 6.89 -6.35
CA ALA A 86 1.81 6.37 -5.66
C ALA A 86 1.80 6.78 -4.17
N VAL A 87 2.96 6.74 -3.52
CA VAL A 87 3.09 7.15 -2.11
C VAL A 87 2.93 8.66 -1.96
N GLN A 88 3.44 9.43 -2.94
CA GLN A 88 3.37 10.89 -2.90
C GLN A 88 1.96 11.43 -3.09
N VAL A 89 1.15 10.77 -3.93
CA VAL A 89 -0.19 11.27 -4.28
C VAL A 89 -1.28 10.77 -3.33
N GLU A 90 -0.95 9.89 -2.40
CA GLU A 90 -1.95 9.39 -1.45
C GLU A 90 -2.35 10.50 -0.47
N GLU A 91 -3.59 10.93 -0.53
CA GLU A 91 -4.09 12.06 0.25
C GLU A 91 -4.08 11.82 1.76
N SER A 92 -4.34 10.58 2.17
CA SER A 92 -4.39 10.24 3.59
C SER A 92 -3.00 10.12 4.22
N HIS A 93 -1.94 10.15 3.42
CA HIS A 93 -0.56 9.94 3.87
C HIS A 93 -0.40 8.64 4.67
N SER A 94 -1.12 7.60 4.22
CA SER A 94 -1.17 6.31 4.91
C SER A 94 -0.24 5.27 4.30
N MET A 95 0.57 5.65 3.33
CA MET A 95 1.51 4.76 2.66
C MET A 95 2.94 5.25 2.86
N TYR A 96 3.84 4.29 3.11
CA TYR A 96 5.26 4.56 3.32
C TYR A 96 6.09 3.55 2.56
N TYR A 97 7.18 4.01 1.96
CA TYR A 97 8.10 3.15 1.23
C TYR A 97 9.52 3.39 1.72
N GLY A 98 10.28 2.35 1.88
CA GLY A 98 11.68 2.45 2.28
C GLY A 98 12.29 1.09 2.57
N PRO A 99 13.52 1.09 3.11
CA PRO A 99 14.15 -0.17 3.51
C PRO A 99 13.26 -0.98 4.44
N LEU A 100 13.23 -2.29 4.22
CA LEU A 100 12.31 -3.18 4.91
C LEU A 100 12.43 -3.12 6.44
N ASP A 101 13.66 -3.07 6.94
CA ASP A 101 13.91 -3.00 8.38
C ASP A 101 13.41 -1.68 8.98
N GLU A 102 13.55 -0.58 8.27
CA GLU A 102 13.04 0.72 8.70
C GLU A 102 11.51 0.74 8.69
N MET A 103 10.90 0.13 7.68
CA MET A 103 9.44 0.06 7.59
C MET A 103 8.87 -0.85 8.68
N TYR A 104 9.57 -1.94 9.00
CA TYR A 104 9.17 -2.81 10.10
C TYR A 104 9.23 -2.08 11.45
N ALA A 105 10.29 -1.34 11.70
CA ALA A 105 10.41 -0.54 12.91
C ALA A 105 9.32 0.53 13.00
N LYS A 106 9.03 1.17 11.88
CA LYS A 106 7.96 2.17 11.80
C LYS A 106 6.60 1.56 12.07
N MET A 107 6.35 0.35 11.56
CA MET A 107 5.09 -0.37 11.78
C MET A 107 4.86 -0.62 13.28
N GLN A 108 5.90 -0.89 14.03
CA GLN A 108 5.79 -1.15 15.45
C GLN A 108 5.42 0.08 16.27
N GLU A 109 5.61 1.27 15.71
CA GLU A 109 5.23 2.52 16.37
C GLU A 109 3.73 2.81 16.26
N PHE A 110 3.05 2.18 15.32
CA PHE A 110 1.61 2.37 15.16
C PHE A 110 0.84 1.52 16.15
N ASP A 111 -0.19 2.10 16.75
CA ASP A 111 -1.11 1.38 17.65
C ASP A 111 -2.44 1.06 16.96
N ARG A 112 -2.43 1.01 15.62
CA ARG A 112 -3.59 0.69 14.78
C ARG A 112 -3.19 -0.29 13.69
N PRO A 113 -4.16 -0.95 13.04
CA PRO A 113 -3.86 -1.96 12.03
C PRO A 113 -3.09 -1.41 10.84
N THR A 114 -2.00 -2.08 10.51
CA THR A 114 -1.17 -1.77 9.35
C THR A 114 -0.80 -3.08 8.67
N VAL A 115 -0.36 -2.98 7.44
CA VAL A 115 0.18 -4.12 6.69
C VAL A 115 1.50 -3.71 6.04
N LEU A 116 2.47 -4.61 6.09
CA LEU A 116 3.78 -4.39 5.48
C LEU A 116 3.98 -5.41 4.37
N PHE A 117 4.19 -4.91 3.17
CA PHE A 117 4.49 -5.76 2.01
C PHE A 117 6.00 -5.75 1.76
N ARG A 118 6.57 -6.94 1.66
CA ARG A 118 7.95 -7.09 1.23
C ARG A 118 7.99 -7.11 -0.29
N LEU A 119 8.78 -6.22 -0.85
CA LEU A 119 8.85 -6.07 -2.32
C LEU A 119 9.93 -6.92 -2.97
#